data_01838b6ea4a5eee5d3a91ff7218b4b97
#
_entry.id   01838b6ea4a5eee5d3a91ff7218b4b97
#
_cell.length_a   1.000
_cell.length_b   1.000
_cell.length_c   1.000
_cell.angle_alpha   90.00
_cell.angle_beta   90.00
_cell.angle_gamma   90.00
#
_symmetry.space_group_name_H-M   'P 1'
#
loop_
_entity.id
_entity.type
_entity.pdbx_description
1 polymer ?
#
loop_
_entity_poly.entity_id
_entity_poly.type
_entity_poly.pdbx_seq_one_letter_code
_entity_poly.pdbx_strand_id
1 'polypeptide(L)'
;LGSGSGEIESSMQLIASCTGQAYNRRKHRHGAFWEDCYHATAVDTEEYLVRCLVYIDLNMVRAGVVRHPREWWESGYHEIQSPPERYRIIDRDALCEVIGVGGERLATVQNEWIDSSSAGGHLERRKEWSEAMAVGRRSFVERMQEELGARGRYRRVEDINGLSILRDGEEPYSPHLKGQIAALSAKSTVDFAES
;
A
#
# COMPACT_ATOMS: atom_id res chain seq x y z
N LEU A 1 -12.67 5.47 -11.68
CA LEU A 1 -11.47 5.84 -12.41
C LEU A 1 -10.84 4.57 -12.94
N GLY A 2 -11.25 4.12 -14.15
CA GLY A 2 -10.62 3.00 -14.82
C GLY A 2 -9.32 3.45 -15.44
N SER A 3 -8.21 3.31 -14.74
CA SER A 3 -6.93 3.17 -15.42
C SER A 3 -7.03 1.90 -16.27
N GLY A 4 -6.60 1.97 -17.54
CA GLY A 4 -6.59 0.80 -18.41
C GLY A 4 -5.89 -0.36 -17.71
N SER A 5 -6.43 -1.57 -17.81
CA SER A 5 -5.89 -2.74 -17.14
C SER A 5 -4.41 -2.91 -17.51
N GLY A 6 -3.54 -2.87 -16.51
CA GLY A 6 -2.09 -3.04 -16.67
C GLY A 6 -1.23 -1.78 -16.55
N GLU A 7 -1.80 -0.57 -16.54
CA GLU A 7 -0.99 0.67 -16.42
C GLU A 7 -0.34 0.80 -15.05
N ILE A 8 -1.08 0.48 -13.98
CA ILE A 8 -0.54 0.52 -12.61
C ILE A 8 0.56 -0.53 -12.46
N GLU A 9 0.31 -1.76 -12.93
CA GLU A 9 1.29 -2.85 -12.88
C GLU A 9 2.57 -2.50 -13.62
N SER A 10 2.46 -1.96 -14.84
CA SER A 10 3.60 -1.53 -15.64
C SER A 10 4.38 -0.40 -14.98
N SER A 11 3.68 0.58 -14.39
CA SER A 11 4.30 1.69 -13.67
C SER A 11 5.03 1.21 -12.43
N MET A 12 4.42 0.32 -11.64
CA MET A 12 5.05 -0.26 -10.45
C MET A 12 6.26 -1.12 -10.80
N GLN A 13 6.19 -1.90 -11.87
CA GLN A 13 7.31 -2.68 -12.37
C GLN A 13 8.48 -1.78 -12.80
N LEU A 14 8.20 -0.68 -13.50
CA LEU A 14 9.21 0.28 -13.92
C LEU A 14 9.88 0.94 -12.70
N ILE A 15 9.10 1.44 -11.75
CA ILE A 15 9.60 2.06 -10.51
C ILE A 15 10.48 1.08 -9.73
N ALA A 16 9.99 -0.15 -9.52
CA ALA A 16 10.72 -1.18 -8.80
C ALA A 16 12.04 -1.54 -9.51
N SER A 17 12.02 -1.71 -10.83
CA SER A 17 13.21 -2.02 -11.63
C SER A 17 14.24 -0.90 -11.58
N CYS A 18 13.83 0.34 -11.81
CA CYS A 18 14.72 1.50 -11.78
C CYS A 18 15.34 1.69 -10.39
N THR A 19 14.55 1.57 -9.34
CA THR A 19 15.01 1.71 -7.95
C THR A 19 16.00 0.60 -7.58
N GLY A 20 15.65 -0.64 -7.89
CA GLY A 20 16.52 -1.81 -7.61
C GLY A 20 17.86 -1.71 -8.34
N GLN A 21 17.84 -1.35 -9.62
CA GLN A 21 19.06 -1.17 -10.40
C GLN A 21 19.92 -0.01 -9.87
N ALA A 22 19.32 1.14 -9.56
CA ALA A 22 20.04 2.30 -9.01
C ALA A 22 20.67 1.97 -7.66
N TYR A 23 19.95 1.28 -6.78
CA TYR A 23 20.49 0.83 -5.50
C TYR A 23 21.65 -0.15 -5.66
N ASN A 24 21.46 -1.20 -6.47
CA ASN A 24 22.48 -2.22 -6.71
C ASN A 24 23.75 -1.60 -7.28
N ARG A 25 23.61 -0.69 -8.25
CA ARG A 25 24.76 0.04 -8.84
C ARG A 25 25.49 0.87 -7.78
N ARG A 26 24.75 1.65 -6.96
CA ARG A 26 25.34 2.49 -5.91
C ARG A 26 26.05 1.68 -4.82
N LYS A 27 25.52 0.48 -4.50
CA LYS A 27 26.03 -0.40 -3.44
C LYS A 27 26.94 -1.52 -3.95
N HIS A 28 27.26 -1.54 -5.24
CA HIS A 28 28.04 -2.60 -5.89
C HIS A 28 27.49 -4.01 -5.58
N ARG A 29 26.15 -4.15 -5.56
CA ARG A 29 25.44 -5.41 -5.33
C ARG A 29 24.95 -6.01 -6.63
N HIS A 30 24.78 -7.34 -6.62
CA HIS A 30 24.12 -8.12 -7.66
C HIS A 30 22.94 -8.91 -7.07
N GLY A 31 22.00 -9.30 -7.91
CA GLY A 31 20.81 -10.09 -7.52
C GLY A 31 19.59 -9.26 -7.24
N ALA A 32 18.53 -9.92 -6.76
CA ALA A 32 17.25 -9.30 -6.47
C ALA A 32 17.37 -8.23 -5.36
N PHE A 33 16.70 -7.12 -5.54
CA PHE A 33 16.58 -6.05 -4.56
C PHE A 33 15.27 -6.19 -3.75
N TRP A 34 14.19 -6.55 -4.43
CA TRP A 34 12.87 -6.79 -3.84
C TRP A 34 12.69 -8.29 -3.59
N GLU A 35 12.19 -8.63 -2.42
CA GLU A 35 11.86 -10.02 -2.05
C GLU A 35 10.60 -10.50 -2.78
N ASP A 36 9.59 -9.62 -2.85
CA ASP A 36 8.26 -9.93 -3.37
C ASP A 36 7.75 -8.87 -4.34
N CYS A 37 6.62 -9.18 -4.97
CA CYS A 37 5.82 -8.21 -5.72
C CYS A 37 5.25 -7.15 -4.78
N TYR A 38 4.85 -5.99 -5.34
CA TYR A 38 4.17 -4.96 -4.57
C TYR A 38 2.81 -5.47 -4.05
N HIS A 39 2.44 -5.02 -2.87
CA HIS A 39 1.12 -5.24 -2.31
C HIS A 39 0.21 -4.07 -2.69
N ALA A 40 -1.01 -4.37 -3.14
CA ALA A 40 -2.00 -3.36 -3.49
C ALA A 40 -3.26 -3.57 -2.64
N THR A 41 -3.74 -2.50 -2.04
CA THR A 41 -4.99 -2.47 -1.28
C THR A 41 -6.01 -1.64 -2.04
N ALA A 42 -7.17 -2.22 -2.36
CA ALA A 42 -8.31 -1.48 -2.87
C ALA A 42 -8.97 -0.71 -1.71
N VAL A 43 -9.12 0.59 -1.87
CA VAL A 43 -9.71 1.46 -0.83
C VAL A 43 -11.04 2.01 -1.35
N ASP A 44 -12.09 1.89 -0.53
CA ASP A 44 -13.39 2.50 -0.82
C ASP A 44 -13.27 4.03 -0.84
N THR A 45 -14.29 4.72 -1.34
CA THR A 45 -14.31 6.17 -1.53
C THR A 45 -14.59 6.94 -0.23
N GLU A 46 -14.65 8.26 -0.32
CA GLU A 46 -15.01 9.18 0.77
C GLU A 46 -14.10 9.06 2.00
N GLU A 47 -14.66 8.80 3.16
CA GLU A 47 -13.96 8.77 4.44
C GLU A 47 -12.82 7.71 4.49
N TYR A 48 -12.97 6.60 3.77
CA TYR A 48 -11.96 5.54 3.73
C TYR A 48 -10.71 5.99 3.00
N LEU A 49 -10.89 6.69 1.89
CA LEU A 49 -9.79 7.29 1.14
C LEU A 49 -9.08 8.36 1.98
N VAL A 50 -9.83 9.22 2.69
CA VAL A 50 -9.28 10.21 3.60
C VAL A 50 -8.42 9.55 4.69
N ARG A 51 -8.93 8.51 5.34
CA ARG A 51 -8.18 7.75 6.35
C ARG A 51 -6.91 7.13 5.79
N CYS A 52 -6.96 6.63 4.55
CA CYS A 52 -5.79 6.09 3.85
C CYS A 52 -4.76 7.18 3.56
N LEU A 53 -5.17 8.34 3.05
CA LEU A 53 -4.29 9.47 2.79
C LEU A 53 -3.58 9.96 4.05
N VAL A 54 -4.33 10.16 5.13
CA VAL A 54 -3.76 10.53 6.44
C VAL A 54 -2.78 9.46 6.94
N TYR A 55 -3.11 8.18 6.75
CA TYR A 55 -2.20 7.09 7.09
C TYR A 55 -0.90 7.15 6.29
N ILE A 56 -0.95 7.47 5.00
CA ILE A 56 0.24 7.62 4.15
C ILE A 56 1.06 8.85 4.59
N ASP A 57 0.42 9.99 4.77
CA ASP A 57 1.09 11.25 5.16
C ASP A 57 1.81 11.10 6.51
N LEU A 58 1.20 10.42 7.47
CA LEU A 58 1.79 10.17 8.79
C LEU A 58 2.84 9.05 8.81
N ASN A 59 3.19 8.45 7.69
CA ASN A 59 4.10 7.30 7.66
C ASN A 59 5.48 7.60 8.25
N MET A 60 6.07 8.73 7.89
CA MET A 60 7.39 9.15 8.38
C MET A 60 7.34 9.68 9.82
N VAL A 61 6.17 10.18 10.26
CA VAL A 61 5.94 10.54 11.67
C VAL A 61 5.89 9.26 12.53
N ARG A 62 5.18 8.23 12.08
CA ARG A 62 5.14 6.91 12.75
C ARG A 62 6.50 6.24 12.83
N ALA A 63 7.31 6.41 11.79
CA ALA A 63 8.68 5.91 11.77
C ALA A 63 9.64 6.69 12.70
N GLY A 64 9.17 7.78 13.32
CA GLY A 64 9.99 8.63 14.19
C GLY A 64 11.04 9.45 13.44
N VAL A 65 10.93 9.58 12.13
CA VAL A 65 11.89 10.33 11.29
C VAL A 65 11.63 11.82 11.36
N VAL A 66 10.35 12.21 11.36
CA VAL A 66 9.89 13.61 11.46
C VAL A 66 8.77 13.71 12.50
N ARG A 67 8.47 14.93 12.95
CA ARG A 67 7.38 15.20 13.91
C ARG A 67 6.06 15.55 13.23
N HIS A 68 6.12 16.04 11.99
CA HIS A 68 4.96 16.42 11.20
C HIS A 68 5.23 16.15 9.72
N PRO A 69 4.24 15.75 8.88
CA PRO A 69 4.42 15.50 7.45
C PRO A 69 5.05 16.66 6.67
N ARG A 70 4.84 17.91 7.10
CA ARG A 70 5.48 19.11 6.52
C ARG A 70 7.01 19.08 6.53
N GLU A 71 7.61 18.28 7.42
CA GLU A 71 9.06 18.16 7.55
C GLU A 71 9.65 17.11 6.58
N TRP A 72 8.80 16.32 5.92
CA TRP A 72 9.20 15.30 4.97
C TRP A 72 8.88 15.73 3.54
N TRP A 73 9.88 16.24 2.84
CA TRP A 73 9.69 16.85 1.53
C TRP A 73 9.21 15.88 0.45
N GLU A 74 9.61 14.62 0.51
CA GLU A 74 9.25 13.57 -0.47
C GLU A 74 7.88 12.93 -0.15
N SER A 75 6.85 13.75 0.09
CA SER A 75 5.49 13.27 0.38
C SER A 75 4.44 13.95 -0.46
N GLY A 76 3.32 13.27 -0.70
CA GLY A 76 2.13 13.82 -1.33
C GLY A 76 1.50 14.99 -0.55
N TYR A 77 1.80 15.09 0.75
CA TYR A 77 1.37 16.20 1.59
C TYR A 77 1.74 17.56 0.97
N HIS A 78 2.99 17.73 0.55
CA HIS A 78 3.45 18.99 -0.04
C HIS A 78 2.78 19.31 -1.36
N GLU A 79 2.51 18.32 -2.19
CA GLU A 79 1.83 18.53 -3.46
C GLU A 79 0.37 18.96 -3.26
N ILE A 80 -0.28 18.50 -2.19
CA ILE A 80 -1.63 18.96 -1.82
C ILE A 80 -1.60 20.39 -1.25
N GLN A 81 -0.62 20.71 -0.39
CA GLN A 81 -0.48 22.02 0.24
C GLN A 81 -0.06 23.12 -0.76
N SER A 82 0.88 22.80 -1.63
CA SER A 82 1.46 23.72 -2.61
C SER A 82 1.72 22.98 -3.92
N PRO A 83 0.69 22.85 -4.78
CA PRO A 83 0.82 22.10 -6.01
C PRO A 83 1.89 22.71 -6.92
N PRO A 84 2.83 21.89 -7.43
CA PRO A 84 3.84 22.37 -8.35
C PRO A 84 3.20 22.79 -9.69
N GLU A 85 3.81 23.74 -10.37
CA GLU A 85 3.35 24.17 -11.69
C GLU A 85 3.53 23.06 -12.75
N ARG A 86 4.56 22.22 -12.59
CA ARG A 86 4.90 21.13 -13.51
C ARG A 86 5.08 19.82 -12.74
N TYR A 87 4.94 18.71 -13.46
CA TYR A 87 5.18 17.35 -12.93
C TYR A 87 4.28 16.99 -11.75
N ARG A 88 3.00 17.38 -11.84
CA ARG A 88 1.99 16.98 -10.85
C ARG A 88 1.76 15.48 -10.93
N ILE A 89 1.76 14.84 -9.77
CA ILE A 89 1.48 13.40 -9.62
C ILE A 89 0.03 13.21 -9.16
N ILE A 90 -0.46 14.11 -8.28
CA ILE A 90 -1.81 14.04 -7.71
C ILE A 90 -2.80 14.78 -8.62
N ASP A 91 -3.78 14.05 -9.13
CA ASP A 91 -4.96 14.64 -9.74
C ASP A 91 -5.86 15.21 -8.64
N ARG A 92 -5.68 16.52 -8.37
CA ARG A 92 -6.40 17.21 -7.28
C ARG A 92 -7.89 17.33 -7.55
N ASP A 93 -8.29 17.48 -8.81
CA ASP A 93 -9.70 17.64 -9.18
C ASP A 93 -10.43 16.32 -8.96
N ALA A 94 -9.87 15.22 -9.44
CA ALA A 94 -10.40 13.88 -9.19
C ALA A 94 -10.39 13.53 -7.69
N LEU A 95 -9.34 13.91 -6.95
CA LEU A 95 -9.29 13.73 -5.51
C LEU A 95 -10.41 14.50 -4.79
N CYS A 96 -10.59 15.77 -5.12
CA CYS A 96 -11.64 16.62 -4.55
C CYS A 96 -13.05 16.05 -4.82
N GLU A 97 -13.28 15.56 -6.05
CA GLU A 97 -14.53 14.94 -6.42
C GLU A 97 -14.84 13.70 -5.57
N VAL A 98 -13.86 12.81 -5.42
CA VAL A 98 -14.03 11.54 -4.69
C VAL A 98 -14.22 11.75 -3.19
N ILE A 99 -13.56 12.75 -2.58
CA ILE A 99 -13.68 13.03 -1.14
C ILE A 99 -14.74 14.09 -0.80
N GLY A 100 -15.37 14.69 -1.81
CA GLY A 100 -16.45 15.68 -1.63
C GLY A 100 -15.96 17.02 -1.04
N VAL A 101 -14.72 17.46 -1.31
CA VAL A 101 -14.12 18.69 -0.79
C VAL A 101 -13.78 19.65 -1.92
N GLY A 102 -14.12 20.94 -1.78
CA GLY A 102 -13.72 21.97 -2.75
C GLY A 102 -12.20 22.17 -2.81
N GLY A 103 -11.67 22.40 -4.02
CA GLY A 103 -10.24 22.49 -4.28
C GLY A 103 -9.49 23.54 -3.45
N GLU A 104 -10.15 24.68 -3.17
CA GLU A 104 -9.62 25.75 -2.32
C GLU A 104 -9.50 25.34 -0.83
N ARG A 105 -10.30 24.37 -0.39
CA ARG A 105 -10.32 23.87 0.99
C ARG A 105 -9.44 22.64 1.21
N LEU A 106 -9.01 21.96 0.15
CA LEU A 106 -8.31 20.68 0.25
C LEU A 106 -7.09 20.74 1.18
N ALA A 107 -6.25 21.78 1.03
CA ALA A 107 -5.06 21.95 1.86
C ALA A 107 -5.40 22.19 3.35
N THR A 108 -6.42 22.99 3.63
CA THR A 108 -6.87 23.27 5.00
C THR A 108 -7.42 22.01 5.65
N VAL A 109 -8.29 21.32 4.94
CA VAL A 109 -8.94 20.10 5.44
C VAL A 109 -7.93 18.96 5.64
N GLN A 110 -6.93 18.82 4.77
CA GLN A 110 -5.83 17.86 4.97
C GLN A 110 -5.09 18.14 6.30
N ASN A 111 -4.77 19.39 6.61
CA ASN A 111 -4.14 19.73 7.89
C ASN A 111 -5.04 19.37 9.08
N GLU A 112 -6.35 19.70 9.01
CA GLU A 112 -7.31 19.35 10.06
C GLU A 112 -7.38 17.84 10.32
N TRP A 113 -7.34 17.03 9.28
CA TRP A 113 -7.33 15.56 9.40
C TRP A 113 -6.04 15.05 10.04
N ILE A 114 -4.88 15.58 9.64
CA ILE A 114 -3.57 15.21 10.19
C ILE A 114 -3.48 15.59 11.65
N ASP A 115 -3.86 16.83 12.01
CA ASP A 115 -3.82 17.33 13.38
C ASP A 115 -4.74 16.51 14.30
N SER A 116 -5.96 16.23 13.85
CA SER A 116 -6.92 15.40 14.57
C SER A 116 -6.39 13.96 14.81
N SER A 117 -5.75 13.38 13.80
CA SER A 117 -5.19 12.03 13.90
C SER A 117 -3.95 11.97 14.79
N SER A 118 -3.14 13.01 14.77
CA SER A 118 -1.94 13.13 15.61
C SER A 118 -2.30 13.33 17.08
N ALA A 119 -3.31 14.16 17.38
CA ALA A 119 -3.80 14.41 18.74
C ALA A 119 -4.46 13.16 19.35
N GLY A 120 -5.10 12.33 18.54
CA GLY A 120 -5.75 11.10 18.96
C GLY A 120 -4.81 9.92 19.30
N GLY A 121 -3.48 10.09 19.19
CA GLY A 121 -2.49 9.04 19.46
C GLY A 121 -2.52 7.89 18.44
N HIS A 122 -3.14 8.06 17.29
CA HIS A 122 -3.28 7.04 16.24
C HIS A 122 -2.02 6.89 15.37
N LEU A 123 -0.84 6.92 16.00
CA LEU A 123 0.45 6.75 15.33
C LEU A 123 0.88 5.27 15.22
N GLU A 124 0.07 4.33 15.66
CA GLU A 124 0.38 2.91 15.55
C GLU A 124 0.29 2.42 14.09
N ARG A 125 1.12 1.41 13.77
CA ARG A 125 1.01 0.71 12.48
C ARG A 125 -0.33 0.00 12.40
N ARG A 126 -1.09 0.33 11.39
CA ARG A 126 -2.40 -0.26 11.13
C ARG A 126 -2.28 -1.29 10.02
N LYS A 127 -2.48 -2.55 10.39
CA LYS A 127 -2.38 -3.69 9.46
C LYS A 127 -3.43 -3.65 8.36
N GLU A 128 -4.59 -3.04 8.62
CA GLU A 128 -5.64 -2.85 7.64
C GLU A 128 -5.18 -2.08 6.38
N TRP A 129 -4.18 -1.19 6.50
CA TRP A 129 -3.65 -0.43 5.36
C TRP A 129 -2.44 -1.08 4.68
N SER A 130 -1.81 -2.05 5.32
CA SER A 130 -0.57 -2.66 4.82
C SER A 130 -0.69 -4.15 4.47
N GLU A 131 -1.75 -4.81 4.92
CA GLU A 131 -1.91 -6.26 4.78
C GLU A 131 -3.27 -6.65 4.17
N ALA A 132 -4.25 -5.72 4.12
CA ALA A 132 -5.55 -5.99 3.52
C ALA A 132 -5.52 -5.82 1.99
N MET A 133 -6.32 -6.61 1.30
CA MET A 133 -6.53 -6.49 -0.15
C MET A 133 -7.60 -5.47 -0.50
N ALA A 134 -8.59 -5.28 0.39
CA ALA A 134 -9.60 -4.25 0.28
C ALA A 134 -9.96 -3.72 1.66
N VAL A 135 -10.26 -2.42 1.75
CA VAL A 135 -10.67 -1.71 2.95
C VAL A 135 -11.82 -0.75 2.60
N GLY A 136 -12.92 -0.83 3.34
CA GLY A 136 -14.05 0.06 3.09
C GLY A 136 -15.32 -0.37 3.81
N ARG A 137 -16.46 0.03 3.24
CA ARG A 137 -17.77 -0.48 3.65
C ARG A 137 -17.87 -1.98 3.34
N ARG A 138 -18.64 -2.69 4.12
CA ARG A 138 -18.82 -4.14 3.95
C ARG A 138 -19.25 -4.51 2.53
N SER A 139 -20.21 -3.79 1.96
CA SER A 139 -20.69 -4.01 0.59
C SER A 139 -19.62 -3.81 -0.48
N PHE A 140 -18.69 -2.87 -0.27
CA PHE A 140 -17.53 -2.68 -1.15
C PHE A 140 -16.57 -3.85 -1.05
N VAL A 141 -16.25 -4.27 0.16
CA VAL A 141 -15.31 -5.37 0.43
C VAL A 141 -15.82 -6.70 -0.10
N GLU A 142 -17.13 -6.97 0.09
CA GLU A 142 -17.79 -8.18 -0.45
C GLU A 142 -17.79 -8.17 -1.99
N ARG A 143 -18.05 -7.03 -2.64
CA ARG A 143 -17.92 -6.89 -4.09
C ARG A 143 -16.50 -7.15 -4.57
N MET A 144 -15.48 -6.62 -3.90
CA MET A 144 -14.08 -6.88 -4.24
C MET A 144 -13.74 -8.38 -4.10
N GLN A 145 -14.29 -9.05 -3.09
CA GLN A 145 -14.14 -10.49 -2.93
C GLN A 145 -14.75 -11.27 -4.10
N GLU A 146 -15.93 -10.86 -4.54
CA GLU A 146 -16.61 -11.46 -5.70
C GLU A 146 -15.82 -11.25 -7.00
N GLU A 147 -15.31 -10.05 -7.25
CA GLU A 147 -14.49 -9.71 -8.43
C GLU A 147 -13.20 -10.53 -8.49
N LEU A 148 -12.64 -10.91 -7.37
CA LEU A 148 -11.49 -11.82 -7.29
C LEU A 148 -11.82 -13.27 -7.68
N GLY A 149 -13.10 -13.65 -7.77
CA GLY A 149 -13.57 -14.95 -8.19
C GLY A 149 -12.99 -16.09 -7.36
N ALA A 150 -12.34 -17.06 -8.04
CA ALA A 150 -11.75 -18.21 -7.36
C ALA A 150 -10.70 -17.81 -6.31
N ARG A 151 -9.96 -16.73 -6.52
CA ARG A 151 -8.98 -16.20 -5.56
C ARG A 151 -9.64 -15.59 -4.33
N GLY A 152 -10.89 -15.10 -4.43
CA GLY A 152 -11.66 -14.56 -3.32
C GLY A 152 -12.15 -15.59 -2.32
N ARG A 153 -12.30 -16.86 -2.73
CA ARG A 153 -12.86 -17.93 -1.87
C ARG A 153 -12.05 -18.24 -0.61
N TYR A 154 -10.75 -18.02 -0.66
CA TYR A 154 -9.83 -18.29 0.45
C TYR A 154 -9.60 -17.04 1.32
N ARG A 155 -10.33 -15.96 1.06
CA ARG A 155 -10.20 -14.69 1.75
C ARG A 155 -11.37 -14.46 2.68
N ARG A 156 -11.09 -13.79 3.81
CA ARG A 156 -12.10 -13.50 4.83
C ARG A 156 -12.39 -12.02 4.88
N VAL A 157 -13.67 -11.71 5.01
CA VAL A 157 -14.12 -10.36 5.35
C VAL A 157 -14.17 -10.26 6.87
N GLU A 158 -13.44 -9.31 7.42
CA GLU A 158 -13.35 -9.06 8.85
C GLU A 158 -13.72 -7.60 9.13
N ASP A 159 -14.33 -7.35 10.29
CA ASP A 159 -14.63 -5.99 10.73
C ASP A 159 -13.65 -5.61 11.84
N ILE A 160 -12.82 -4.59 11.59
CA ILE A 160 -11.79 -4.10 12.51
C ILE A 160 -11.92 -2.58 12.63
N ASN A 161 -12.04 -2.07 13.84
CA ASN A 161 -12.07 -0.63 14.12
C ASN A 161 -13.11 0.16 13.30
N GLY A 162 -14.27 -0.45 13.03
CA GLY A 162 -15.33 0.15 12.22
C GLY A 162 -15.06 0.17 10.72
N LEU A 163 -14.08 -0.60 10.24
CA LEU A 163 -13.76 -0.84 8.84
C LEU A 163 -14.01 -2.30 8.51
N SER A 164 -14.58 -2.59 7.36
CA SER A 164 -14.54 -3.94 6.79
C SER A 164 -13.28 -4.09 5.96
N ILE A 165 -12.60 -5.21 6.11
CA ILE A 165 -11.36 -5.51 5.39
C ILE A 165 -11.43 -6.89 4.74
N LEU A 166 -10.74 -7.05 3.61
CA LEU A 166 -10.53 -8.32 2.95
C LEU A 166 -9.08 -8.76 3.19
N ARG A 167 -8.89 -9.90 3.82
CA ARG A 167 -7.57 -10.48 4.10
C ARG A 167 -7.43 -11.88 3.51
N ASP A 168 -6.19 -12.27 3.27
CA ASP A 168 -5.90 -13.68 3.04
C ASP A 168 -6.32 -14.47 4.28
N GLY A 169 -7.09 -15.54 4.07
CA GLY A 169 -7.41 -16.46 5.16
C GLY A 169 -6.12 -17.05 5.73
N GLU A 170 -6.01 -17.13 7.04
CA GLU A 170 -4.96 -17.88 7.73
C GLU A 170 -5.18 -19.39 7.56
N GLU A 171 -5.30 -19.88 6.33
CA GLU A 171 -5.01 -21.29 6.14
C GLU A 171 -3.50 -21.41 5.99
N PRO A 172 -2.85 -22.17 6.87
CA PRO A 172 -1.44 -22.46 6.68
C PRO A 172 -1.33 -23.13 5.32
N TYR A 173 -0.64 -22.47 4.39
CA TYR A 173 -0.11 -23.09 3.19
C TYR A 173 0.36 -24.50 3.58
N SER A 174 -0.34 -25.50 3.07
CA SER A 174 -0.31 -26.87 3.58
C SER A 174 1.10 -27.27 4.05
N PRO A 175 1.31 -27.74 5.29
CA PRO A 175 2.65 -28.09 5.81
C PRO A 175 3.40 -29.10 4.91
N HIS A 176 2.67 -29.85 4.10
CA HIS A 176 3.21 -30.79 3.10
C HIS A 176 4.03 -30.11 1.98
N LEU A 177 3.66 -28.90 1.54
CA LEU A 177 4.43 -28.19 0.49
C LEU A 177 5.70 -27.55 1.04
N LYS A 178 5.70 -27.04 2.28
CA LYS A 178 6.94 -26.58 2.95
C LYS A 178 7.96 -27.71 3.12
N GLY A 179 7.50 -28.91 3.47
CA GLY A 179 8.36 -30.09 3.58
C GLY A 179 8.95 -30.54 2.25
N GLN A 180 8.16 -30.46 1.15
CA GLN A 180 8.64 -30.83 -0.18
C GLN A 180 9.61 -29.81 -0.77
N ILE A 181 9.38 -28.53 -0.59
CA ILE A 181 10.31 -27.46 -1.04
C ILE A 181 11.60 -27.50 -0.25
N ALA A 182 11.56 -27.70 1.07
CA ALA A 182 12.74 -27.86 1.89
C ALA A 182 13.56 -29.12 1.51
N ALA A 183 12.88 -30.24 1.20
CA ALA A 183 13.51 -31.47 0.75
C ALA A 183 14.14 -31.36 -0.65
N LEU A 184 13.52 -30.58 -1.56
CA LEU A 184 14.09 -30.30 -2.88
C LEU A 184 15.28 -29.34 -2.82
N SER A 185 15.25 -28.34 -1.93
CA SER A 185 16.36 -27.44 -1.68
C SER A 185 17.56 -28.14 -1.05
N ALA A 186 17.31 -29.07 -0.12
CA ALA A 186 18.37 -29.87 0.50
C ALA A 186 19.05 -30.86 -0.47
N LYS A 187 18.30 -31.43 -1.43
CA LYS A 187 18.88 -32.29 -2.47
C LYS A 187 19.75 -31.55 -3.47
N SER A 188 19.36 -30.31 -3.83
CA SER A 188 20.15 -29.48 -4.76
C SER A 188 21.50 -29.03 -4.18
N THR A 189 21.68 -29.04 -2.86
CA THR A 189 22.93 -28.61 -2.21
C THR A 189 23.93 -29.76 -2.08
N VAL A 190 23.47 -31.00 -2.15
CA VAL A 190 24.35 -32.20 -2.04
C VAL A 190 25.00 -32.54 -3.39
N ASP A 191 24.33 -32.30 -4.51
CA ASP A 191 24.88 -32.60 -5.86
C ASP A 191 25.95 -31.61 -6.33
N PHE A 192 26.18 -30.50 -5.62
CA PHE A 192 27.21 -29.51 -5.95
C PHE A 192 28.52 -29.69 -5.15
N ALA A 193 28.56 -30.64 -4.21
CA ALA A 193 29.73 -30.91 -3.37
C ALA A 193 30.55 -32.14 -3.82
N GLU A 194 30.12 -32.85 -4.87
CA GLU A 194 30.81 -34.04 -5.40
C GLU A 194 31.22 -33.91 -6.90
N SER A 195 31.46 -32.67 -7.39
CA SER A 195 32.00 -32.47 -8.73
C SER A 195 33.25 -31.60 -8.73
#